data_9d244c9907f536c19ff5c82a70dcbe96
#
_entry.id   9d244c9907f536c19ff5c82a70dcbe96
#
_cell.length_a   1.000
_cell.length_b   1.000
_cell.length_c   1.000
_cell.angle_alpha   90.00
_cell.angle_beta   90.00
_cell.angle_gamma   90.00
#
_symmetry.space_group_name_H-M   'P 1'
#
loop_
_entity.id
_entity.type
_entity.pdbx_description
1 polymer ?
#
loop_
_entity_poly.entity_id
_entity_poly.type
_entity_poly.pdbx_seq_one_letter_code
_entity_poly.pdbx_strand_id
1 'polypeptide(L)'
;MVDGLDVTTQPTSELSRRVGYVFQNPENQLFALTVEKDIAFGPENLGFSRDEIRKRVDVAMKITGTSALKELAPYELSGGQQQRVALAGVLAMKPSVIVLDEPTSFLDPHTAEEVMRAADDLRRELGLTIVVVEHRLDLVARYAERIVVMDGGKIVADGSLEQVLDEQFDMLEGLGVGVPRVSLLWSMLRRDGLVSGKVPTHVEDAASALSGMMSH
;
A
#
# COMPACT_ATOMS: atom_id res chain seq x y z
N MET A 1 -2.54 14.24 -12.44
CA MET A 1 -2.51 13.61 -13.79
C MET A 1 -2.42 12.11 -13.64
N VAL A 2 -3.23 11.32 -14.35
CA VAL A 2 -3.14 9.86 -14.44
C VAL A 2 -3.10 9.49 -15.92
N ASP A 3 -2.08 8.76 -16.35
CA ASP A 3 -1.85 8.39 -17.78
C ASP A 3 -2.01 9.58 -18.74
N GLY A 4 -1.49 10.74 -18.36
CA GLY A 4 -1.60 11.98 -19.13
C GLY A 4 -2.96 12.70 -19.08
N LEU A 5 -3.94 12.15 -18.35
CA LEU A 5 -5.26 12.77 -18.17
C LEU A 5 -5.29 13.63 -16.90
N ASP A 6 -5.89 14.80 -17.01
CA ASP A 6 -6.15 15.66 -15.85
C ASP A 6 -7.37 15.13 -15.07
N VAL A 7 -7.14 14.64 -13.85
CA VAL A 7 -8.18 14.03 -13.02
C VAL A 7 -9.29 15.02 -12.61
N THR A 8 -9.04 16.33 -12.68
CA THR A 8 -10.02 17.36 -12.32
C THR A 8 -11.06 17.61 -13.43
N THR A 9 -10.74 17.23 -14.65
CA THR A 9 -11.57 17.49 -15.83
C THR A 9 -12.22 16.23 -16.40
N GLN A 10 -11.79 15.05 -15.97
CA GLN A 10 -12.32 13.78 -16.48
C GLN A 10 -13.52 13.30 -15.65
N PRO A 11 -14.52 12.68 -16.30
CA PRO A 11 -15.62 12.05 -15.58
C PRO A 11 -15.12 10.82 -14.78
N THR A 12 -15.74 10.56 -13.63
CA THR A 12 -15.39 9.43 -12.77
C THR A 12 -15.42 8.09 -13.49
N SER A 13 -16.33 7.89 -14.43
CA SER A 13 -16.44 6.68 -15.25
C SER A 13 -15.21 6.41 -16.14
N GLU A 14 -14.50 7.45 -16.57
CA GLU A 14 -13.26 7.30 -17.33
C GLU A 14 -12.08 7.05 -16.38
N LEU A 15 -12.05 7.75 -15.25
CA LEU A 15 -11.00 7.56 -14.25
C LEU A 15 -11.04 6.16 -13.61
N SER A 16 -12.25 5.61 -13.38
CA SER A 16 -12.42 4.26 -12.78
C SER A 16 -11.87 3.12 -13.65
N ARG A 17 -11.61 3.36 -14.94
CA ARG A 17 -10.93 2.42 -15.83
C ARG A 17 -9.42 2.37 -15.60
N ARG A 18 -8.86 3.42 -15.02
CA ARG A 18 -7.41 3.63 -14.85
C ARG A 18 -6.96 3.58 -13.39
N VAL A 19 -7.84 4.00 -12.49
CA VAL A 19 -7.58 4.07 -11.05
C VAL A 19 -8.49 3.10 -10.33
N GLY A 20 -7.90 2.08 -9.73
CA GLY A 20 -8.59 1.21 -8.80
C GLY A 20 -8.47 1.74 -7.37
N TYR A 21 -9.52 1.62 -6.59
CA TYR A 21 -9.55 2.07 -5.20
C TYR A 21 -9.95 0.93 -4.28
N VAL A 22 -9.17 0.69 -3.24
CA VAL A 22 -9.46 -0.28 -2.18
C VAL A 22 -9.74 0.48 -0.90
N PHE A 23 -10.95 0.31 -0.35
CA PHE A 23 -11.39 1.01 0.86
C PHE A 23 -10.70 0.49 2.12
N GLN A 24 -10.60 1.35 3.13
CA GLN A 24 -10.06 1.04 4.46
C GLN A 24 -10.74 -0.18 5.09
N ASN A 25 -12.08 -0.24 5.05
CA ASN A 25 -12.84 -1.41 5.50
C ASN A 25 -13.31 -2.21 4.28
N PRO A 26 -12.76 -3.40 4.02
CA PRO A 26 -13.15 -4.24 2.88
C PRO A 26 -14.60 -4.70 2.93
N GLU A 27 -15.24 -4.79 4.11
CA GLU A 27 -16.65 -5.12 4.25
C GLU A 27 -17.57 -4.12 3.54
N ASN A 28 -17.15 -2.86 3.45
CA ASN A 28 -17.89 -1.83 2.73
C ASN A 28 -17.77 -1.94 1.21
N GLN A 29 -16.86 -2.77 0.73
CA GLN A 29 -16.58 -2.95 -0.71
C GLN A 29 -17.14 -4.27 -1.23
N LEU A 30 -17.17 -5.32 -0.39
CA LEU A 30 -17.59 -6.68 -0.75
C LEU A 30 -19.08 -6.87 -0.45
N PHE A 31 -19.87 -7.26 -1.45
CA PHE A 31 -21.33 -7.33 -1.33
C PHE A 31 -21.97 -8.50 -2.09
N ALA A 32 -21.24 -9.21 -2.96
CA ALA A 32 -21.79 -10.31 -3.74
C ALA A 32 -21.98 -11.57 -2.92
N LEU A 33 -22.70 -12.56 -3.49
CA LEU A 33 -22.96 -13.84 -2.82
C LEU A 33 -21.73 -14.75 -2.75
N THR A 34 -20.75 -14.55 -3.65
CA THR A 34 -19.50 -15.29 -3.68
C THR A 34 -18.34 -14.38 -4.05
N VAL A 35 -17.14 -14.76 -3.63
CA VAL A 35 -15.88 -14.08 -3.96
C VAL A 35 -15.70 -13.93 -5.48
N GLU A 36 -15.98 -14.98 -6.26
CA GLU A 36 -15.89 -14.92 -7.72
C GLU A 36 -16.76 -13.80 -8.30
N LYS A 37 -18.01 -13.69 -7.81
CA LYS A 37 -18.95 -12.68 -8.29
C LYS A 37 -18.55 -11.27 -7.88
N ASP A 38 -17.99 -11.11 -6.68
CA ASP A 38 -17.45 -9.82 -6.25
C ASP A 38 -16.32 -9.34 -7.15
N ILE A 39 -15.37 -10.22 -7.44
CA ILE A 39 -14.23 -9.91 -8.33
C ILE A 39 -14.69 -9.65 -9.77
N ALA A 40 -15.72 -10.36 -10.25
CA ALA A 40 -16.27 -10.18 -11.58
C ALA A 40 -17.02 -8.86 -11.78
N PHE A 41 -17.54 -8.26 -10.70
CA PHE A 41 -18.42 -7.09 -10.76
C PHE A 41 -17.81 -5.89 -11.50
N GLY A 42 -16.55 -5.56 -11.23
CA GLY A 42 -15.86 -4.47 -11.92
C GLY A 42 -15.76 -4.70 -13.43
N PRO A 43 -15.18 -5.83 -13.88
CA PRO A 43 -15.13 -6.20 -15.30
C PRO A 43 -16.50 -6.27 -15.99
N GLU A 44 -17.54 -6.74 -15.31
CA GLU A 44 -18.92 -6.75 -15.84
C GLU A 44 -19.43 -5.33 -16.13
N ASN A 45 -19.26 -4.41 -15.19
CA ASN A 45 -19.63 -3.01 -15.36
C ASN A 45 -18.82 -2.29 -16.45
N LEU A 46 -17.60 -2.74 -16.72
CA LEU A 46 -16.79 -2.24 -17.82
C LEU A 46 -17.21 -2.81 -19.19
N GLY A 47 -18.16 -3.76 -19.22
CA GLY A 47 -18.74 -4.31 -20.44
C GLY A 47 -17.87 -5.34 -21.16
N PHE A 48 -16.96 -6.02 -20.44
CA PHE A 48 -16.17 -7.09 -21.02
C PHE A 48 -17.01 -8.33 -21.37
N SER A 49 -16.54 -9.12 -22.33
CA SER A 49 -17.16 -10.41 -22.65
C SER A 49 -17.01 -11.40 -21.51
N ARG A 50 -17.94 -12.40 -21.43
CA ARG A 50 -17.89 -13.45 -20.39
C ARG A 50 -16.55 -14.19 -20.34
N ASP A 51 -15.95 -14.48 -21.48
CA ASP A 51 -14.68 -15.18 -21.55
C ASP A 51 -13.51 -14.30 -21.05
N GLU A 52 -13.54 -13.01 -21.34
CA GLU A 52 -12.55 -12.06 -20.82
C GLU A 52 -12.71 -11.86 -19.32
N ILE A 53 -13.95 -11.73 -18.82
CA ILE A 53 -14.23 -11.62 -17.38
C ILE A 53 -13.68 -12.83 -16.64
N ARG A 54 -13.99 -14.06 -17.11
CA ARG A 54 -13.47 -15.29 -16.49
C ARG A 54 -11.95 -15.28 -16.41
N LYS A 55 -11.26 -14.98 -17.51
CA LYS A 55 -9.79 -14.91 -17.54
C LYS A 55 -9.24 -13.88 -16.56
N ARG A 56 -9.85 -12.69 -16.47
CA ARG A 56 -9.42 -11.63 -15.55
C ARG A 56 -9.62 -12.03 -14.10
N VAL A 57 -10.76 -12.61 -13.76
CA VAL A 57 -11.07 -13.11 -12.42
C VAL A 57 -10.09 -14.20 -12.01
N ASP A 58 -9.88 -15.22 -12.85
CA ASP A 58 -8.96 -16.32 -12.55
C ASP A 58 -7.51 -15.82 -12.34
N VAL A 59 -7.05 -14.88 -13.18
CA VAL A 59 -5.73 -14.26 -13.03
C VAL A 59 -5.64 -13.45 -11.74
N ALA A 60 -6.61 -12.58 -11.47
CA ALA A 60 -6.62 -11.76 -10.25
C ALA A 60 -6.63 -12.62 -8.99
N MET A 61 -7.47 -13.66 -8.95
CA MET A 61 -7.53 -14.60 -7.82
C MET A 61 -6.23 -15.37 -7.61
N LYS A 62 -5.58 -15.79 -8.70
CA LYS A 62 -4.29 -16.47 -8.63
C LYS A 62 -3.21 -15.57 -8.03
N ILE A 63 -3.13 -14.34 -8.51
CA ILE A 63 -2.12 -13.35 -8.08
C ILE A 63 -2.29 -12.97 -6.61
N THR A 64 -3.55 -12.78 -6.14
CA THR A 64 -3.85 -12.42 -4.75
C THR A 64 -3.93 -13.61 -3.79
N GLY A 65 -3.73 -14.84 -4.29
CA GLY A 65 -3.83 -16.06 -3.48
C GLY A 65 -5.23 -16.38 -2.97
N THR A 66 -6.27 -15.89 -3.67
CA THR A 66 -7.68 -16.05 -3.25
C THR A 66 -8.43 -17.16 -3.98
N SER A 67 -7.77 -17.94 -4.85
CA SER A 67 -8.40 -18.97 -5.68
C SER A 67 -9.18 -20.03 -4.88
N ALA A 68 -8.70 -20.42 -3.69
CA ALA A 68 -9.38 -21.37 -2.83
C ALA A 68 -10.66 -20.81 -2.17
N LEU A 69 -10.87 -19.49 -2.22
CA LEU A 69 -11.98 -18.78 -1.60
C LEU A 69 -13.14 -18.54 -2.57
N LYS A 70 -13.01 -18.97 -3.82
CA LYS A 70 -13.87 -18.64 -4.96
C LYS A 70 -15.36 -18.74 -4.67
N GLU A 71 -15.79 -19.83 -4.05
CA GLU A 71 -17.20 -20.18 -3.80
C GLU A 71 -17.70 -19.67 -2.43
N LEU A 72 -16.81 -19.15 -1.57
CA LEU A 72 -17.18 -18.66 -0.26
C LEU A 72 -17.89 -17.31 -0.37
N ALA A 73 -18.74 -17.01 0.60
CA ALA A 73 -19.32 -15.68 0.73
C ALA A 73 -18.33 -14.74 1.43
N PRO A 74 -18.29 -13.44 1.06
CA PRO A 74 -17.36 -12.49 1.67
C PRO A 74 -17.41 -12.42 3.20
N TYR A 75 -18.58 -12.61 3.81
CA TYR A 75 -18.74 -12.58 5.27
C TYR A 75 -18.16 -13.81 6.00
N GLU A 76 -17.79 -14.87 5.26
CA GLU A 76 -17.13 -16.06 5.81
C GLU A 76 -15.61 -15.92 5.88
N LEU A 77 -15.06 -14.81 5.36
CA LEU A 77 -13.63 -14.56 5.23
C LEU A 77 -13.07 -13.81 6.45
N SER A 78 -11.80 -14.09 6.78
CA SER A 78 -11.04 -13.23 7.69
C SER A 78 -10.78 -11.86 7.08
N GLY A 79 -10.50 -10.83 7.89
CA GLY A 79 -10.22 -9.48 7.40
C GLY A 79 -9.10 -9.42 6.36
N GLY A 80 -8.00 -10.17 6.55
CA GLY A 80 -6.92 -10.25 5.56
C GLY A 80 -7.32 -10.97 4.27
N GLN A 81 -8.22 -11.95 4.34
CA GLN A 81 -8.78 -12.59 3.15
C GLN A 81 -9.71 -11.62 2.40
N GLN A 82 -10.56 -10.89 3.13
CA GLN A 82 -11.43 -9.85 2.55
C GLN A 82 -10.60 -8.76 1.84
N GLN A 83 -9.51 -8.32 2.46
CA GLN A 83 -8.61 -7.33 1.87
C GLN A 83 -7.99 -7.83 0.55
N ARG A 84 -7.54 -9.09 0.52
CA ARG A 84 -7.00 -9.70 -0.71
C ARG A 84 -8.08 -9.88 -1.78
N VAL A 85 -9.32 -10.18 -1.40
CA VAL A 85 -10.45 -10.26 -2.35
C VAL A 85 -10.79 -8.88 -2.91
N ALA A 86 -10.84 -7.84 -2.07
CA ALA A 86 -11.06 -6.46 -2.52
C ALA A 86 -9.97 -6.03 -3.53
N LEU A 87 -8.71 -6.34 -3.22
CA LEU A 87 -7.58 -6.10 -4.13
C LEU A 87 -7.73 -6.89 -5.44
N ALA A 88 -8.18 -8.16 -5.39
CA ALA A 88 -8.43 -8.96 -6.59
C ALA A 88 -9.51 -8.34 -7.48
N GLY A 89 -10.60 -7.82 -6.89
CA GLY A 89 -11.66 -7.12 -7.61
C GLY A 89 -11.15 -5.91 -8.39
N VAL A 90 -10.27 -5.14 -7.76
CA VAL A 90 -9.62 -3.99 -8.40
C VAL A 90 -8.66 -4.44 -9.52
N LEU A 91 -7.84 -5.45 -9.28
CA LEU A 91 -6.88 -5.99 -10.26
C LEU A 91 -7.56 -6.57 -11.50
N ALA A 92 -8.74 -7.18 -11.35
CA ALA A 92 -9.50 -7.75 -12.47
C ALA A 92 -9.90 -6.67 -13.50
N MET A 93 -9.99 -5.41 -13.09
CA MET A 93 -10.21 -4.27 -14.00
C MET A 93 -8.96 -3.88 -14.80
N LYS A 94 -7.74 -4.31 -14.37
CA LYS A 94 -6.43 -3.95 -14.95
C LYS A 94 -6.19 -2.43 -14.96
N PRO A 95 -6.27 -1.76 -13.81
CA PRO A 95 -5.97 -0.34 -13.71
C PRO A 95 -4.46 -0.10 -13.91
N SER A 96 -4.07 1.15 -14.21
CA SER A 96 -2.65 1.58 -14.21
C SER A 96 -2.21 2.08 -12.83
N VAL A 97 -3.15 2.53 -12.01
CA VAL A 97 -2.92 3.02 -10.65
C VAL A 97 -3.86 2.31 -9.68
N ILE A 98 -3.35 1.88 -8.53
CA ILE A 98 -4.16 1.36 -7.41
C ILE A 98 -3.93 2.26 -6.20
N VAL A 99 -5.02 2.72 -5.61
CA VAL A 99 -5.03 3.44 -4.33
C VAL A 99 -5.50 2.50 -3.24
N LEU A 100 -4.69 2.30 -2.21
CA LEU A 100 -5.00 1.52 -1.03
C LEU A 100 -5.19 2.49 0.14
N ASP A 101 -6.39 2.61 0.64
CA ASP A 101 -6.72 3.51 1.75
C ASP A 101 -6.69 2.75 3.07
N GLU A 102 -5.65 2.99 3.86
CA GLU A 102 -5.36 2.32 5.14
C GLU A 102 -5.58 0.78 5.09
N PRO A 103 -4.96 0.07 4.13
CA PRO A 103 -5.28 -1.34 3.86
C PRO A 103 -4.95 -2.28 5.00
N THR A 104 -4.30 -1.78 6.07
CA THR A 104 -3.81 -2.60 7.18
C THR A 104 -4.40 -2.23 8.54
N SER A 105 -5.33 -1.26 8.61
CA SER A 105 -5.84 -0.68 9.87
C SER A 105 -6.51 -1.68 10.81
N PHE A 106 -7.14 -2.73 10.27
CA PHE A 106 -7.87 -3.74 11.07
C PHE A 106 -7.17 -5.11 11.09
N LEU A 107 -5.89 -5.15 10.68
CA LEU A 107 -5.14 -6.39 10.57
C LEU A 107 -4.10 -6.51 11.68
N ASP A 108 -3.86 -7.76 12.10
CA ASP A 108 -2.70 -8.05 12.95
C ASP A 108 -1.39 -7.77 12.18
N PRO A 109 -0.26 -7.57 12.88
CA PRO A 109 0.99 -7.17 12.24
C PRO A 109 1.49 -8.13 11.16
N HIS A 110 1.26 -9.43 11.32
CA HIS A 110 1.70 -10.42 10.35
C HIS A 110 0.88 -10.35 9.07
N THR A 111 -0.45 -10.31 9.21
CA THR A 111 -1.39 -10.17 8.08
C THR A 111 -1.19 -8.83 7.36
N ALA A 112 -0.92 -7.75 8.10
CA ALA A 112 -0.62 -6.44 7.52
C ALA A 112 0.64 -6.47 6.64
N GLU A 113 1.72 -7.13 7.10
CA GLU A 113 2.94 -7.33 6.33
C GLU A 113 2.70 -8.18 5.07
N GLU A 114 1.87 -9.22 5.16
CA GLU A 114 1.49 -10.04 4.00
C GLU A 114 0.74 -9.23 2.94
N VAL A 115 -0.18 -8.35 3.34
CA VAL A 115 -0.94 -7.48 2.42
C VAL A 115 -0.01 -6.49 1.73
N MET A 116 0.89 -5.84 2.48
CA MET A 116 1.85 -4.89 1.91
C MET A 116 2.82 -5.56 0.94
N ARG A 117 3.31 -6.76 1.30
CA ARG A 117 4.18 -7.56 0.41
C ARG A 117 3.46 -7.93 -0.87
N ALA A 118 2.22 -8.41 -0.77
CA ALA A 118 1.43 -8.75 -1.94
C ALA A 118 1.23 -7.53 -2.86
N ALA A 119 0.98 -6.35 -2.29
CA ALA A 119 0.87 -5.11 -3.06
C ALA A 119 2.19 -4.76 -3.79
N ASP A 120 3.35 -4.88 -3.12
CA ASP A 120 4.65 -4.62 -3.73
C ASP A 120 5.01 -5.64 -4.82
N ASP A 121 4.73 -6.92 -4.58
CA ASP A 121 4.91 -7.98 -5.59
C ASP A 121 4.09 -7.67 -6.85
N LEU A 122 2.83 -7.26 -6.69
CA LEU A 122 1.98 -6.82 -7.79
C LEU A 122 2.53 -5.61 -8.54
N ARG A 123 3.01 -4.60 -7.81
CA ARG A 123 3.66 -3.43 -8.40
C ARG A 123 4.81 -3.83 -9.30
N ARG A 124 5.67 -4.72 -8.82
CA ARG A 124 6.85 -5.19 -9.55
C ARG A 124 6.50 -6.07 -10.76
N GLU A 125 5.57 -7.01 -10.57
CA GLU A 125 5.20 -7.96 -11.63
C GLU A 125 4.39 -7.31 -12.76
N LEU A 126 3.51 -6.37 -12.44
CA LEU A 126 2.57 -5.77 -13.39
C LEU A 126 2.97 -4.36 -13.83
N GLY A 127 4.00 -3.76 -13.23
CA GLY A 127 4.42 -2.39 -13.53
C GLY A 127 3.39 -1.33 -13.11
N LEU A 128 2.61 -1.61 -12.05
CA LEU A 128 1.57 -0.72 -11.55
C LEU A 128 2.16 0.42 -10.73
N THR A 129 1.45 1.55 -10.71
CA THR A 129 1.64 2.57 -9.68
C THR A 129 0.73 2.26 -8.49
N ILE A 130 1.29 2.12 -7.29
CA ILE A 130 0.50 1.92 -6.07
C ILE A 130 0.67 3.14 -5.17
N VAL A 131 -0.44 3.72 -4.76
CA VAL A 131 -0.52 4.80 -3.78
C VAL A 131 -1.12 4.21 -2.51
N VAL A 132 -0.38 4.24 -1.40
CA VAL A 132 -0.85 3.75 -0.11
C VAL A 132 -1.05 4.93 0.82
N VAL A 133 -2.23 5.08 1.38
CA VAL A 133 -2.50 5.99 2.49
C VAL A 133 -2.34 5.20 3.77
N GLU A 134 -1.38 5.56 4.60
CA GLU A 134 -1.06 4.88 5.85
C GLU A 134 -0.49 5.87 6.87
N HIS A 135 -0.71 5.58 8.13
CA HIS A 135 -0.14 6.35 9.25
C HIS A 135 1.02 5.63 9.94
N ARG A 136 1.25 4.36 9.60
CA ARG A 136 2.35 3.53 10.12
C ARG A 136 3.52 3.53 9.15
N LEU A 137 4.39 4.53 9.29
CA LEU A 137 5.55 4.67 8.42
C LEU A 137 6.54 3.50 8.52
N ASP A 138 6.62 2.86 9.69
CA ASP A 138 7.44 1.66 9.93
C ASP A 138 7.05 0.48 9.02
N LEU A 139 5.76 0.37 8.70
CA LEU A 139 5.26 -0.66 7.80
C LEU A 139 5.55 -0.33 6.33
N VAL A 140 5.26 0.91 5.89
CA VAL A 140 5.45 1.29 4.48
C VAL A 140 6.91 1.57 4.12
N ALA A 141 7.76 1.82 5.10
CA ALA A 141 9.18 2.14 4.91
C ALA A 141 9.97 1.11 4.08
N ARG A 142 9.53 -0.15 4.10
CA ARG A 142 10.15 -1.24 3.34
C ARG A 142 9.76 -1.29 1.88
N TYR A 143 8.66 -0.63 1.50
CA TYR A 143 8.01 -0.77 0.20
C TYR A 143 7.95 0.54 -0.58
N ALA A 144 7.87 1.68 0.14
CA ALA A 144 7.68 2.99 -0.48
C ALA A 144 8.98 3.55 -1.06
N GLU A 145 8.94 3.93 -2.34
CA GLU A 145 10.03 4.64 -3.02
C GLU A 145 9.93 6.16 -2.76
N ARG A 146 8.73 6.67 -2.57
CA ARG A 146 8.43 8.09 -2.33
C ARG A 146 7.37 8.22 -1.24
N ILE A 147 7.55 9.20 -0.38
CA ILE A 147 6.62 9.52 0.70
C ILE A 147 6.15 10.96 0.53
N VAL A 148 4.84 11.13 0.70
CA VAL A 148 4.18 12.43 0.76
C VAL A 148 3.52 12.53 2.12
N VAL A 149 3.94 13.48 2.95
CA VAL A 149 3.34 13.73 4.26
C VAL A 149 2.35 14.87 4.14
N MET A 150 1.15 14.66 4.67
CA MET A 150 0.08 15.64 4.67
C MET A 150 -0.30 16.02 6.11
N ASP A 151 -0.46 17.31 6.34
CA ASP A 151 -0.99 17.86 7.58
C ASP A 151 -1.94 19.03 7.28
N GLY A 152 -3.09 19.08 7.97
CA GLY A 152 -4.09 20.12 7.78
C GLY A 152 -4.54 20.32 6.32
N GLY A 153 -4.57 19.24 5.51
CA GLY A 153 -4.94 19.28 4.09
C GLY A 153 -3.86 19.83 3.16
N LYS A 154 -2.62 20.00 3.64
CA LYS A 154 -1.47 20.47 2.86
C LYS A 154 -0.36 19.44 2.85
N ILE A 155 0.39 19.40 1.75
CA ILE A 155 1.63 18.64 1.67
C ILE A 155 2.70 19.42 2.47
N VAL A 156 3.27 18.75 3.49
CA VAL A 156 4.31 19.31 4.34
C VAL A 156 5.68 18.68 4.09
N ALA A 157 5.71 17.47 3.50
CA ALA A 157 6.93 16.82 3.03
C ALA A 157 6.65 15.99 1.77
N ASP A 158 7.64 15.89 0.88
CA ASP A 158 7.58 15.11 -0.36
C ASP A 158 9.01 14.73 -0.77
N GLY A 159 9.31 13.44 -0.82
CA GLY A 159 10.64 12.94 -1.16
C GLY A 159 10.80 11.46 -0.97
N SER A 160 12.06 10.96 -1.05
CA SER A 160 12.36 9.60 -0.62
C SER A 160 12.21 9.48 0.90
N LEU A 161 11.95 8.26 1.38
CA LEU A 161 11.86 8.01 2.83
C LEU A 161 13.12 8.51 3.57
N GLU A 162 14.30 8.22 3.03
CA GLU A 162 15.56 8.63 3.63
C GLU A 162 15.69 10.15 3.75
N GLN A 163 15.34 10.89 2.68
CA GLN A 163 15.36 12.36 2.69
C GLN A 163 14.39 12.92 3.72
N VAL A 164 13.16 12.44 3.74
CA VAL A 164 12.13 12.94 4.67
C VAL A 164 12.50 12.64 6.11
N LEU A 165 13.06 11.46 6.41
CA LEU A 165 13.52 11.10 7.75
C LEU A 165 14.76 11.89 8.17
N ASP A 166 15.69 12.16 7.27
CA ASP A 166 16.92 12.87 7.61
C ASP A 166 16.70 14.38 7.82
N GLU A 167 15.88 14.99 6.96
CA GLU A 167 15.67 16.44 6.96
C GLU A 167 14.53 16.90 7.89
N GLN A 168 13.52 16.03 8.15
CA GLN A 168 12.26 16.45 8.75
C GLN A 168 11.80 15.55 9.91
N PHE A 169 12.73 14.80 10.54
CA PHE A 169 12.43 13.86 11.61
C PHE A 169 11.62 14.48 12.75
N ASP A 170 12.04 15.66 13.24
CA ASP A 170 11.38 16.33 14.36
C ASP A 170 9.95 16.78 14.02
N MET A 171 9.70 17.13 12.77
CA MET A 171 8.35 17.46 12.28
C MET A 171 7.48 16.18 12.27
N LEU A 172 7.99 15.04 11.76
CA LEU A 172 7.26 13.78 11.72
C LEU A 172 6.89 13.31 13.13
N GLU A 173 7.84 13.41 14.08
CA GLU A 173 7.61 13.09 15.49
C GLU A 173 6.51 14.00 16.08
N GLY A 174 6.58 15.31 15.80
CA GLY A 174 5.57 16.28 16.25
C GLY A 174 4.18 16.05 15.69
N LEU A 175 4.06 15.52 14.49
CA LEU A 175 2.80 15.14 13.85
C LEU A 175 2.26 13.79 14.33
N GLY A 176 3.01 13.05 15.15
CA GLY A 176 2.62 11.72 15.62
C GLY A 176 2.69 10.64 14.53
N VAL A 177 3.43 10.88 13.46
CA VAL A 177 3.68 9.86 12.43
C VAL A 177 4.56 8.77 13.03
N GLY A 178 4.11 7.53 12.93
CA GLY A 178 4.82 6.35 13.46
C GLY A 178 6.10 6.07 12.68
N VAL A 179 7.22 6.71 13.05
CA VAL A 179 8.52 6.50 12.43
C VAL A 179 9.13 5.14 12.81
N PRO A 180 9.98 4.54 11.97
CA PRO A 180 10.67 3.29 12.31
C PRO A 180 11.45 3.44 13.63
N ARG A 181 11.35 2.44 14.51
CA ARG A 181 12.00 2.49 15.84
C ARG A 181 13.52 2.66 15.74
N VAL A 182 14.14 2.09 14.73
CA VAL A 182 15.57 2.23 14.46
C VAL A 182 15.92 3.68 14.09
N SER A 183 15.07 4.34 13.32
CA SER A 183 15.26 5.76 12.96
C SER A 183 15.12 6.66 14.19
N LEU A 184 14.16 6.36 15.06
CA LEU A 184 13.99 7.07 16.34
C LEU A 184 15.23 6.93 17.23
N LEU A 185 15.71 5.68 17.46
CA LEU A 185 16.92 5.43 18.23
C LEU A 185 18.12 6.17 17.63
N TRP A 186 18.31 6.11 16.32
CA TRP A 186 19.43 6.79 15.65
C TRP A 186 19.36 8.31 15.82
N SER A 187 18.19 8.90 15.69
CA SER A 187 17.99 10.34 15.91
C SER A 187 18.32 10.76 17.33
N MET A 188 17.93 9.95 18.35
CA MET A 188 18.31 10.19 19.74
C MET A 188 19.83 10.15 19.94
N LEU A 189 20.48 9.10 19.44
CA LEU A 189 21.94 8.95 19.53
C LEU A 189 22.68 10.09 18.79
N ARG A 190 22.14 10.56 17.68
CA ARG A 190 22.69 11.70 16.91
C ARG A 190 22.57 13.02 17.69
N ARG A 191 21.46 13.25 18.39
CA ARG A 191 21.27 14.41 19.28
C ARG A 191 22.29 14.41 20.44
N ASP A 192 22.61 13.23 20.97
CA ASP A 192 23.61 13.06 22.03
C ASP A 192 25.06 13.07 21.52
N GLY A 193 25.27 13.24 20.21
CA GLY A 193 26.59 13.26 19.58
C GLY A 193 27.31 11.90 19.54
N LEU A 194 26.58 10.80 19.78
CA LEU A 194 27.13 9.45 19.81
C LEU A 194 27.25 8.80 18.42
N VAL A 195 26.46 9.25 17.47
CA VAL A 195 26.49 8.80 16.07
C VAL A 195 26.39 9.98 15.10
N SER A 196 26.83 9.75 13.85
CA SER A 196 26.74 10.73 12.77
C SER A 196 26.26 10.05 11.48
N GLY A 197 25.88 10.83 10.47
CA GLY A 197 25.44 10.33 9.19
C GLY A 197 23.92 10.29 9.04
N LYS A 198 23.44 9.67 7.95
CA LYS A 198 22.02 9.59 7.61
C LYS A 198 21.26 8.71 8.59
N VAL A 199 19.97 9.04 8.77
CA VAL A 199 19.06 8.25 9.61
C VAL A 199 18.74 6.92 8.89
N PRO A 200 19.07 5.76 9.50
CA PRO A 200 18.76 4.46 8.91
C PRO A 200 17.26 4.17 8.99
N THR A 201 16.73 3.50 7.98
CA THR A 201 15.33 3.08 7.90
C THR A 201 15.15 1.61 8.31
N HIS A 202 16.23 0.82 8.29
CA HIS A 202 16.24 -0.60 8.62
C HIS A 202 17.28 -0.91 9.70
N VAL A 203 17.01 -1.99 10.45
CA VAL A 203 17.88 -2.42 11.56
C VAL A 203 19.27 -2.84 11.05
N GLU A 204 19.32 -3.47 9.89
CA GLU A 204 20.54 -3.94 9.24
C GLU A 204 21.48 -2.78 8.88
N ASP A 205 20.90 -1.67 8.39
CA ASP A 205 21.66 -0.47 8.04
C ASP A 205 22.25 0.19 9.28
N ALA A 206 21.45 0.29 10.35
CA ALA A 206 21.90 0.83 11.64
C ALA A 206 22.99 -0.03 12.25
N ALA A 207 22.83 -1.36 12.24
CA ALA A 207 23.82 -2.29 12.76
C ALA A 207 25.16 -2.19 12.01
N SER A 208 25.10 -2.08 10.68
CA SER A 208 26.28 -1.91 9.83
C SER A 208 27.00 -0.60 10.14
N ALA A 209 26.25 0.50 10.26
CA ALA A 209 26.80 1.81 10.56
C ALA A 209 27.45 1.87 11.95
N LEU A 210 26.80 1.31 12.99
CA LEU A 210 27.34 1.22 14.34
C LEU A 210 28.61 0.36 14.41
N SER A 211 28.62 -0.79 13.72
CA SER A 211 29.80 -1.65 13.65
C SER A 211 30.99 -0.95 13.02
N GLY A 212 30.77 -0.14 11.99
CA GLY A 212 31.80 0.69 11.36
C GLY A 212 32.37 1.76 12.31
N MET A 213 31.55 2.34 13.18
CA MET A 213 31.97 3.34 14.16
C MET A 213 32.76 2.75 15.36
N MET A 214 32.44 1.52 15.76
CA MET A 214 33.13 0.82 16.87
C MET A 214 34.50 0.25 16.48
N SER A 215 34.83 0.23 15.19
CA SER A 215 36.07 -0.31 14.66
C SER A 215 37.19 0.75 14.54
N HIS A 216 36.91 1.98 14.98
CA HIS A 216 37.83 3.12 15.04
C HIS A 216 37.95 3.65 16.46
#